data_c534207caca98e10c7609445c4d131ed
#
_entry.id   c534207caca98e10c7609445c4d131ed
#
_cell.length_a   1.000
_cell.length_b   1.000
_cell.length_c   1.000
_cell.angle_alpha   90.00
_cell.angle_beta   90.00
_cell.angle_gamma   90.00
#
_symmetry.space_group_name_H-M   'P 1'
#
loop_
_entity.id
_entity.type
_entity.pdbx_description
1 polymer ?
#
loop_
_entity_poly.entity_id
_entity_poly.type
_entity_poly.pdbx_seq_one_letter_code
_entity_poly.pdbx_strand_id
1 'polypeptide(L)'
;WVEAEDIVGAARLYAQADPAAIQWGLKLDQTTNATATACAVNSLWAITGNVDNPGGNIIIRNAFDQNLSYGYGYHLLPPEVQAKRLGAEFPLMSRAGYSSSAHADSVLKAIETGEPYPIRMVWMTSTNPIANMGADAPRLFRALKSVDFVVVNDLFMTPTAIAFADLVLPAAMSPERNSQRCWWVPNRT
;
A
#
# COMPACT_ATOMS: atom_id res chain seq x y z
N TRP A 1 25.26 -9.71 0.40
CA TRP A 1 25.04 -8.61 -0.54
C TRP A 1 25.68 -7.32 -0.06
N VAL A 2 25.64 -7.05 1.24
CA VAL A 2 26.31 -5.92 1.90
C VAL A 2 27.19 -6.51 2.98
N GLU A 3 28.46 -6.10 3.01
CA GLU A 3 29.41 -6.58 4.01
C GLU A 3 29.04 -6.01 5.40
N ALA A 4 29.34 -6.78 6.44
CA ALA A 4 29.03 -6.38 7.82
C ALA A 4 29.71 -5.06 8.20
N GLU A 5 30.92 -4.81 7.70
CA GLU A 5 31.69 -3.59 7.92
C GLU A 5 30.99 -2.35 7.35
N ASP A 6 30.35 -2.48 6.17
CA ASP A 6 29.59 -1.40 5.56
C ASP A 6 28.35 -1.05 6.38
N ILE A 7 27.66 -2.06 6.93
CA ILE A 7 26.50 -1.85 7.82
C ILE A 7 26.93 -1.11 9.08
N VAL A 8 28.03 -1.54 9.70
CA VAL A 8 28.59 -0.89 10.89
C VAL A 8 29.05 0.52 10.56
N GLY A 9 29.70 0.71 9.40
CA GLY A 9 30.11 2.01 8.90
C GLY A 9 28.95 2.98 8.73
N ALA A 10 27.88 2.53 8.10
CA ALA A 10 26.65 3.32 7.91
C ALA A 10 26.00 3.71 9.24
N ALA A 11 25.91 2.77 10.19
CA ALA A 11 25.37 3.03 11.52
C ALA A 11 26.20 4.06 12.29
N ARG A 12 27.53 3.99 12.20
CA ARG A 12 28.44 4.97 12.81
C ARG A 12 28.34 6.34 12.16
N LEU A 13 28.25 6.39 10.83
CA LEU A 13 28.03 7.63 10.10
C LEU A 13 26.73 8.31 10.52
N TYR A 14 25.64 7.54 10.62
CA TYR A 14 24.38 8.03 11.12
C TYR A 14 24.48 8.56 12.56
N ALA A 15 25.16 7.83 13.44
CA ALA A 15 25.32 8.22 14.84
C ALA A 15 26.21 9.46 15.06
N GLN A 16 27.09 9.78 14.12
CA GLN A 16 27.96 10.97 14.14
C GLN A 16 27.25 12.21 13.60
N ALA A 17 26.23 12.04 12.80
CA ALA A 17 25.43 13.14 12.28
C ALA A 17 24.39 13.57 13.33
N ASP A 18 24.34 14.86 13.65
CA ASP A 18 23.42 15.43 14.64
C ASP A 18 22.83 16.74 14.06
N PRO A 19 21.55 16.77 13.71
CA PRO A 19 20.60 15.67 13.70
C PRO A 19 20.74 14.74 12.49
N ALA A 20 20.16 13.54 12.61
CA ALA A 20 20.09 12.57 11.51
C ALA A 20 18.72 11.93 11.39
N ALA A 21 18.26 11.64 10.17
CA ALA A 21 17.00 10.98 9.89
C ALA A 21 17.17 9.77 8.96
N ILE A 22 16.34 8.74 9.18
CA ILE A 22 16.22 7.60 8.27
C ILE A 22 14.80 7.55 7.78
N GLN A 23 14.63 7.63 6.46
CA GLN A 23 13.34 7.39 5.82
C GLN A 23 13.22 5.93 5.44
N TRP A 24 12.15 5.27 5.89
CA TRP A 24 11.81 3.94 5.46
C TRP A 24 10.32 3.87 5.05
N GLY A 25 9.93 2.82 4.37
CA GLY A 25 8.57 2.71 3.85
C GLY A 25 8.15 1.25 3.64
N LEU A 26 7.17 1.05 2.80
CA LEU A 26 6.48 -0.23 2.58
C LEU A 26 7.42 -1.42 2.31
N LYS A 27 8.57 -1.19 1.71
CA LYS A 27 9.52 -2.27 1.44
C LYS A 27 10.10 -2.86 2.72
N LEU A 28 10.21 -2.07 3.77
CA LEU A 28 10.69 -2.55 5.07
C LEU A 28 9.60 -3.32 5.80
N ASP A 29 8.36 -2.82 5.79
CA ASP A 29 7.26 -3.40 6.58
C ASP A 29 6.51 -4.55 5.86
N GLN A 30 6.71 -4.71 4.56
CA GLN A 30 6.10 -5.79 3.76
C GLN A 30 7.10 -6.92 3.45
N THR A 31 7.88 -7.33 4.44
CA THR A 31 8.85 -8.43 4.34
C THR A 31 8.65 -9.43 5.48
N THR A 32 9.23 -10.62 5.34
CA THR A 32 9.10 -11.68 6.35
C THR A 32 9.68 -11.30 7.71
N ASN A 33 10.68 -10.40 7.76
CA ASN A 33 11.33 -9.93 8.99
C ASN A 33 10.98 -8.47 9.31
N ALA A 34 9.86 -7.96 8.83
CA ALA A 34 9.46 -6.57 8.94
C ALA A 34 9.59 -6.01 10.37
N THR A 35 8.99 -6.68 11.34
CA THR A 35 9.02 -6.23 12.74
C THR A 35 10.44 -6.14 13.29
N ALA A 36 11.27 -7.16 13.07
CA ALA A 36 12.65 -7.15 13.56
C ALA A 36 13.48 -6.04 12.90
N THR A 37 13.32 -5.85 11.60
CA THR A 37 14.00 -4.79 10.85
C THR A 37 13.54 -3.40 11.31
N ALA A 38 12.24 -3.19 11.49
CA ALA A 38 11.71 -1.93 12.01
C ALA A 38 12.23 -1.65 13.43
N CYS A 39 12.25 -2.67 14.31
CA CYS A 39 12.82 -2.52 15.65
C CYS A 39 14.30 -2.14 15.61
N ALA A 40 15.10 -2.74 14.72
CA ALA A 40 16.51 -2.40 14.59
C ALA A 40 16.72 -0.94 14.15
N VAL A 41 15.96 -0.47 13.14
CA VAL A 41 16.00 0.93 12.69
C VAL A 41 15.55 1.88 13.81
N ASN A 42 14.44 1.57 14.47
CA ASN A 42 13.93 2.39 15.57
C ASN A 42 14.88 2.43 16.76
N SER A 43 15.58 1.33 17.04
CA SER A 43 16.60 1.29 18.09
C SER A 43 17.76 2.23 17.75
N LEU A 44 18.17 2.28 16.49
CA LEU A 44 19.22 3.22 16.04
C LEU A 44 18.81 4.68 16.29
N TRP A 45 17.55 5.04 15.96
CA TRP A 45 17.04 6.40 16.26
C TRP A 45 17.08 6.69 17.76
N ALA A 46 16.64 5.71 18.57
CA ALA A 46 16.54 5.89 20.01
C ALA A 46 17.90 6.08 20.67
N ILE A 47 18.88 5.21 20.35
CA ILE A 47 20.22 5.28 20.99
C ILE A 47 21.06 6.49 20.54
N THR A 48 20.72 7.09 19.40
CA THR A 48 21.38 8.29 18.88
C THR A 48 20.65 9.59 19.19
N GLY A 49 19.51 9.53 19.92
CA GLY A 49 18.73 10.72 20.30
C GLY A 49 17.96 11.37 19.15
N ASN A 50 17.79 10.70 18.02
CA ASN A 50 17.15 11.23 16.82
C ASN A 50 15.63 10.96 16.77
N VAL A 51 14.97 10.84 17.90
CA VAL A 51 13.51 10.65 18.03
C VAL A 51 12.85 11.96 18.48
N ASP A 52 11.86 12.42 17.75
CA ASP A 52 11.13 13.68 17.98
C ASP A 52 12.04 14.92 18.10
N ASN A 53 13.21 14.86 17.49
CA ASN A 53 14.18 15.94 17.44
C ASN A 53 14.09 16.66 16.08
N PRO A 54 14.10 18.01 16.03
CA PRO A 54 14.13 18.76 14.75
C PRO A 54 15.30 18.31 13.88
N GLY A 55 15.00 17.87 12.65
CA GLY A 55 15.99 17.30 11.73
C GLY A 55 16.22 15.79 11.88
N GLY A 56 15.72 15.19 12.95
CA GLY A 56 15.69 13.74 13.17
C GLY A 56 14.38 13.09 12.67
N ASN A 57 14.07 11.94 13.22
CA ASN A 57 12.82 11.22 12.95
C ASN A 57 11.70 11.72 13.85
N ILE A 58 10.63 12.23 13.26
CA ILE A 58 9.47 12.73 13.98
C ILE A 58 8.41 11.61 14.06
N ILE A 59 7.92 11.34 15.26
CA ILE A 59 6.78 10.44 15.46
C ILE A 59 5.52 11.18 15.02
N ILE A 60 4.94 10.71 13.93
CA ILE A 60 3.72 11.29 13.38
C ILE A 60 2.56 10.97 14.33
N ARG A 61 1.92 12.02 14.85
CA ARG A 61 0.65 11.92 15.57
C ARG A 61 -0.47 12.35 14.65
N ASN A 62 -1.58 11.63 14.66
CA ASN A 62 -2.75 12.03 13.90
C ASN A 62 -3.20 13.43 14.37
N ALA A 63 -3.32 14.35 13.44
CA ALA A 63 -3.78 15.72 13.73
C ALA A 63 -5.25 15.76 14.19
N PHE A 64 -6.01 14.73 13.87
CA PHE A 64 -7.40 14.56 14.24
C PHE A 64 -7.60 13.20 14.89
N ASP A 65 -8.13 13.21 16.09
CA ASP A 65 -8.54 12.02 16.85
C ASP A 65 -9.86 11.42 16.30
N GLN A 66 -10.11 11.63 15.03
CA GLN A 66 -11.25 11.04 14.34
C GLN A 66 -10.83 9.72 13.73
N ASN A 67 -11.17 8.67 14.45
CA ASN A 67 -11.16 7.31 13.96
C ASN A 67 -12.25 7.15 12.88
N LEU A 68 -12.01 7.72 11.72
CA LEU A 68 -12.79 7.42 10.53
C LEU A 68 -12.39 6.01 10.11
N SER A 69 -12.98 5.02 10.76
CA SER A 69 -12.83 3.64 10.32
C SER A 69 -13.58 3.50 9.00
N TYR A 70 -12.83 3.70 7.92
CA TYR A 70 -13.32 3.44 6.58
C TYR A 70 -13.38 1.94 6.36
N GLY A 71 -14.40 1.31 6.92
CA GLY A 71 -14.70 -0.09 6.62
C GLY A 71 -15.19 -0.30 5.20
N TYR A 72 -15.13 0.72 4.33
CA TYR A 72 -15.63 0.71 2.95
C TYR A 72 -16.99 0.04 2.81
N GLY A 73 -17.85 0.15 3.83
CA GLY A 73 -19.14 -0.51 3.88
C GLY A 73 -19.11 -2.00 4.21
N TYR A 74 -17.93 -2.57 4.49
CA TYR A 74 -17.82 -4.01 4.80
C TYR A 74 -18.74 -4.45 5.94
N HIS A 75 -18.88 -3.64 6.99
CA HIS A 75 -19.77 -3.90 8.13
C HIS A 75 -21.26 -3.88 7.78
N LEU A 76 -21.61 -3.34 6.60
CA LEU A 76 -22.99 -3.32 6.08
C LEU A 76 -23.32 -4.59 5.30
N LEU A 77 -22.33 -5.41 4.97
CA LEU A 77 -22.54 -6.64 4.23
C LEU A 77 -23.03 -7.75 5.16
N PRO A 78 -24.02 -8.56 4.74
CA PRO A 78 -24.42 -9.76 5.45
C PRO A 78 -23.24 -10.73 5.66
N PRO A 79 -23.19 -11.50 6.77
CA PRO A 79 -22.08 -12.40 7.06
C PRO A 79 -21.77 -13.42 5.95
N GLU A 80 -22.82 -13.92 5.29
CA GLU A 80 -22.69 -14.86 4.16
C GLU A 80 -22.02 -14.23 2.92
N VAL A 81 -22.16 -12.91 2.73
CA VAL A 81 -21.49 -12.16 1.68
C VAL A 81 -20.03 -11.89 2.07
N GLN A 82 -19.81 -11.52 3.34
CA GLN A 82 -18.46 -11.31 3.87
C GLN A 82 -17.62 -12.59 3.76
N ALA A 83 -18.21 -13.75 4.03
CA ALA A 83 -17.53 -15.05 3.92
C ALA A 83 -17.11 -15.42 2.50
N LYS A 84 -17.76 -14.85 1.48
CA LYS A 84 -17.41 -15.07 0.06
C LYS A 84 -16.33 -14.15 -0.48
N ARG A 85 -15.81 -13.24 0.33
CA ARG A 85 -14.75 -12.31 -0.11
C ARG A 85 -13.49 -13.08 -0.50
N LEU A 86 -12.90 -12.71 -1.62
CA LEU A 86 -11.63 -13.29 -2.09
C LEU A 86 -10.49 -13.01 -1.09
N GLY A 87 -9.91 -14.07 -0.57
CA GLY A 87 -8.89 -14.01 0.47
C GLY A 87 -9.43 -14.03 1.90
N ALA A 88 -10.74 -14.27 2.09
CA ALA A 88 -11.33 -14.41 3.44
C ALA A 88 -10.74 -15.58 4.24
N GLU A 89 -10.19 -16.58 3.56
CA GLU A 89 -9.50 -17.73 4.14
C GLU A 89 -8.15 -17.37 4.81
N PHE A 90 -7.56 -16.24 4.46
CA PHE A 90 -6.29 -15.80 5.04
C PHE A 90 -6.52 -15.02 6.34
N PRO A 91 -5.95 -15.44 7.49
CA PRO A 91 -6.23 -14.81 8.78
C PRO A 91 -5.88 -13.32 8.83
N LEU A 92 -4.82 -12.90 8.17
CA LEU A 92 -4.40 -11.49 8.13
C LEU A 92 -5.37 -10.62 7.32
N MET A 93 -5.95 -11.18 6.26
CA MET A 93 -6.91 -10.49 5.41
C MET A 93 -8.32 -10.45 6.01
N SER A 94 -8.63 -11.36 6.95
CA SER A 94 -9.94 -11.46 7.60
C SER A 94 -10.02 -10.70 8.92
N ARG A 95 -8.90 -10.20 9.44
CA ARG A 95 -8.83 -9.47 10.73
C ARG A 95 -8.56 -7.99 10.53
N ALA A 96 -8.92 -7.21 11.54
CA ALA A 96 -8.84 -5.76 11.69
C ALA A 96 -7.90 -5.01 10.71
N GLY A 97 -8.40 -4.04 10.02
CA GLY A 97 -7.64 -3.18 9.13
C GLY A 97 -7.60 -3.62 7.66
N TYR A 98 -7.57 -4.92 7.39
CA TYR A 98 -7.55 -5.48 6.03
C TYR A 98 -8.85 -6.19 5.63
N SER A 99 -9.85 -6.20 6.49
CA SER A 99 -11.12 -6.90 6.27
C SER A 99 -11.89 -6.44 5.03
N SER A 100 -11.64 -5.23 4.55
CA SER A 100 -12.27 -4.69 3.34
C SER A 100 -11.49 -4.98 2.05
N SER A 101 -10.33 -5.62 2.13
CA SER A 101 -9.46 -5.88 0.99
C SER A 101 -9.57 -7.34 0.52
N ALA A 102 -9.47 -7.57 -0.78
CA ALA A 102 -9.31 -8.88 -1.36
C ALA A 102 -7.82 -9.25 -1.49
N HIS A 103 -7.50 -10.52 -1.43
CA HIS A 103 -6.15 -11.00 -1.67
C HIS A 103 -5.85 -11.00 -3.18
N ALA A 104 -4.75 -10.39 -3.60
CA ALA A 104 -4.46 -10.17 -5.01
C ALA A 104 -4.37 -11.46 -5.85
N ASP A 105 -3.69 -12.51 -5.35
CA ASP A 105 -3.62 -13.79 -6.05
C ASP A 105 -4.98 -14.49 -6.15
N SER A 106 -5.83 -14.35 -5.14
CA SER A 106 -7.21 -14.86 -5.17
C SER A 106 -8.04 -14.14 -6.23
N VAL A 107 -7.83 -12.84 -6.41
CA VAL A 107 -8.47 -12.07 -7.49
C VAL A 107 -8.01 -12.56 -8.86
N LEU A 108 -6.71 -12.72 -9.07
CA LEU A 108 -6.18 -13.24 -10.34
C LEU A 108 -6.71 -14.65 -10.62
N LYS A 109 -6.71 -15.54 -9.63
CA LYS A 109 -7.29 -16.88 -9.75
C LYS A 109 -8.76 -16.84 -10.14
N ALA A 110 -9.55 -15.96 -9.52
CA ALA A 110 -10.97 -15.83 -9.84
C ALA A 110 -11.19 -15.30 -11.26
N ILE A 111 -10.34 -14.41 -11.78
CA ILE A 111 -10.37 -14.00 -13.18
C ILE A 111 -10.06 -15.17 -14.10
N GLU A 112 -9.02 -15.96 -13.78
CA GLU A 112 -8.54 -17.07 -14.60
C GLU A 112 -9.49 -18.27 -14.64
N THR A 113 -10.15 -18.57 -13.54
CA THR A 113 -10.94 -19.79 -13.36
C THR A 113 -12.45 -19.59 -13.28
N GLY A 114 -12.89 -18.38 -12.99
CA GLY A 114 -14.28 -18.09 -12.66
C GLY A 114 -14.71 -18.53 -11.25
N GLU A 115 -13.77 -19.06 -10.43
CA GLU A 115 -14.06 -19.58 -9.09
C GLU A 115 -13.51 -18.64 -8.00
N PRO A 116 -14.25 -18.46 -6.89
CA PRO A 116 -15.59 -18.95 -6.53
C PRO A 116 -16.73 -18.21 -7.25
N TYR A 117 -16.42 -17.18 -7.99
CA TYR A 117 -17.33 -16.44 -8.88
C TYR A 117 -16.52 -15.71 -9.96
N PRO A 118 -17.09 -15.50 -11.18
CA PRO A 118 -16.39 -14.83 -12.25
C PRO A 118 -16.24 -13.33 -11.99
N ILE A 119 -15.06 -12.79 -12.26
CA ILE A 119 -14.81 -11.36 -12.30
C ILE A 119 -14.90 -10.89 -13.74
N ARG A 120 -15.95 -10.16 -14.06
CA ARG A 120 -16.23 -9.70 -15.41
C ARG A 120 -15.84 -8.26 -15.66
N MET A 121 -15.71 -7.46 -14.60
CA MET A 121 -15.33 -6.06 -14.65
C MET A 121 -14.27 -5.75 -13.59
N VAL A 122 -13.29 -4.95 -13.97
CA VAL A 122 -12.29 -4.39 -13.05
C VAL A 122 -12.29 -2.88 -13.15
N TRP A 123 -12.41 -2.22 -12.00
CA TRP A 123 -12.25 -0.77 -11.90
C TRP A 123 -10.98 -0.46 -11.13
N MET A 124 -10.04 0.18 -11.81
CA MET A 124 -8.74 0.55 -11.25
C MET A 124 -8.68 2.05 -11.00
N THR A 125 -8.31 2.46 -9.79
CA THR A 125 -8.14 3.86 -9.43
C THR A 125 -6.73 4.09 -8.89
N SER A 126 -5.99 5.02 -9.51
CA SER A 126 -4.64 5.42 -9.07
C SER A 126 -3.69 4.23 -8.89
N THR A 127 -3.74 3.27 -9.81
CA THR A 127 -2.91 2.06 -9.75
C THR A 127 -2.38 1.66 -11.12
N ASN A 128 -1.12 1.22 -11.14
CA ASN A 128 -0.45 0.78 -12.35
C ASN A 128 0.15 -0.63 -12.13
N PRO A 129 -0.72 -1.65 -12.01
CA PRO A 129 -0.28 -2.99 -11.61
C PRO A 129 0.72 -3.63 -12.57
N ILE A 130 0.68 -3.33 -13.87
CA ILE A 130 1.69 -3.86 -14.82
C ILE A 130 3.10 -3.38 -14.46
N ALA A 131 3.25 -2.16 -13.96
CA ALA A 131 4.55 -1.64 -13.55
C ALA A 131 4.91 -1.97 -12.09
N ASN A 132 3.90 -2.17 -11.23
CA ASN A 132 4.10 -2.26 -9.78
C ASN A 132 4.04 -3.70 -9.23
N MET A 133 3.34 -4.61 -9.89
CA MET A 133 3.21 -6.02 -9.47
C MET A 133 4.23 -6.89 -10.21
N GLY A 134 5.50 -6.74 -9.87
CA GLY A 134 6.61 -7.38 -10.57
C GLY A 134 6.75 -8.89 -10.40
N ALA A 135 5.98 -9.54 -9.51
CA ALA A 135 6.18 -10.95 -9.21
C ALA A 135 5.78 -11.88 -10.38
N ASP A 136 4.68 -11.60 -11.07
CA ASP A 136 4.23 -12.33 -12.26
C ASP A 136 3.46 -11.42 -13.23
N ALA A 137 4.16 -10.47 -13.79
CA ALA A 137 3.57 -9.53 -14.75
C ALA A 137 2.94 -10.22 -15.99
N PRO A 138 3.51 -11.30 -16.54
CA PRO A 138 2.87 -12.02 -17.64
C PRO A 138 1.54 -12.66 -17.28
N ARG A 139 1.41 -13.20 -16.07
CA ARG A 139 0.14 -13.76 -15.58
C ARG A 139 -0.91 -12.65 -15.41
N LEU A 140 -0.51 -11.57 -14.75
CA LEU A 140 -1.37 -10.41 -14.57
C LEU A 140 -1.86 -9.85 -15.92
N PHE A 141 -0.96 -9.77 -16.90
CA PHE A 141 -1.30 -9.28 -18.25
C PHE A 141 -2.38 -10.17 -18.89
N ARG A 142 -2.20 -11.48 -18.85
CA ARG A 142 -3.19 -12.43 -19.42
C ARG A 142 -4.53 -12.34 -18.69
N ALA A 143 -4.51 -12.29 -17.37
CA ALA A 143 -5.72 -12.19 -16.55
C ALA A 143 -6.51 -10.92 -16.87
N LEU A 144 -5.86 -9.76 -16.89
CA LEU A 144 -6.54 -8.49 -17.19
C LEU A 144 -7.07 -8.44 -18.65
N LYS A 145 -6.37 -9.09 -19.59
CA LYS A 145 -6.85 -9.19 -20.98
C LYS A 145 -8.09 -10.07 -21.16
N SER A 146 -8.38 -10.95 -20.21
CA SER A 146 -9.56 -11.83 -20.25
C SER A 146 -10.80 -11.24 -19.57
N VAL A 147 -10.67 -10.10 -18.89
CA VAL A 147 -11.79 -9.42 -18.26
C VAL A 147 -12.66 -8.74 -19.32
N ASP A 148 -13.99 -8.82 -19.19
CA ASP A 148 -14.93 -8.30 -20.18
C ASP A 148 -14.89 -6.77 -20.29
N PHE A 149 -14.62 -6.05 -19.19
CA PHE A 149 -14.60 -4.60 -19.17
C PHE A 149 -13.65 -4.05 -18.10
N VAL A 150 -12.77 -3.13 -18.50
CA VAL A 150 -11.78 -2.50 -17.62
C VAL A 150 -11.95 -0.99 -17.64
N VAL A 151 -12.18 -0.41 -16.47
CA VAL A 151 -12.20 1.04 -16.24
C VAL A 151 -10.92 1.45 -15.51
N VAL A 152 -10.26 2.47 -16.00
CA VAL A 152 -9.10 3.07 -15.33
C VAL A 152 -9.40 4.52 -15.02
N ASN A 153 -9.31 4.88 -13.74
CA ASN A 153 -9.35 6.26 -13.26
C ASN A 153 -7.97 6.66 -12.76
N ASP A 154 -7.27 7.50 -13.51
CA ASP A 154 -5.90 7.90 -13.20
C ASP A 154 -5.61 9.32 -13.69
N LEU A 155 -4.51 9.89 -13.15
CA LEU A 155 -3.97 11.18 -13.60
C LEU A 155 -3.29 11.09 -14.96
N PHE A 156 -2.73 9.93 -15.28
CA PHE A 156 -1.92 9.69 -16.47
C PHE A 156 -2.38 8.47 -17.24
N MET A 157 -2.08 8.46 -18.52
CA MET A 157 -2.18 7.27 -19.38
C MET A 157 -1.04 6.31 -19.03
N THR A 158 -1.22 5.56 -17.94
CA THR A 158 -0.24 4.58 -17.48
C THR A 158 -0.12 3.40 -18.45
N PRO A 159 0.97 2.62 -18.42
CA PRO A 159 1.07 1.38 -19.19
C PRO A 159 -0.13 0.44 -18.98
N THR A 160 -0.68 0.37 -17.77
CA THR A 160 -1.89 -0.39 -17.46
C THR A 160 -3.11 0.18 -18.18
N ALA A 161 -3.31 1.49 -18.16
CA ALA A 161 -4.41 2.14 -18.88
C ALA A 161 -4.32 1.91 -20.39
N ILE A 162 -3.14 2.08 -20.97
CA ILE A 162 -2.91 1.88 -22.40
C ILE A 162 -3.16 0.42 -22.81
N ALA A 163 -2.76 -0.54 -21.97
CA ALA A 163 -2.83 -1.96 -22.31
C ALA A 163 -4.24 -2.54 -22.17
N PHE A 164 -5.05 -2.08 -21.22
CA PHE A 164 -6.26 -2.80 -20.80
C PHE A 164 -7.54 -1.96 -20.79
N ALA A 165 -7.47 -0.63 -20.63
CA ALA A 165 -8.68 0.16 -20.39
C ALA A 165 -9.60 0.17 -21.60
N ASP A 166 -10.86 -0.19 -21.39
CA ASP A 166 -11.96 0.08 -22.29
C ASP A 166 -12.50 1.49 -22.09
N LEU A 167 -12.41 1.99 -20.85
CA LEU A 167 -12.80 3.34 -20.47
C LEU A 167 -11.73 3.96 -19.55
N VAL A 168 -11.25 5.14 -19.92
CA VAL A 168 -10.37 5.95 -19.08
C VAL A 168 -11.13 7.16 -18.56
N LEU A 169 -11.12 7.33 -17.24
CA LEU A 169 -11.67 8.49 -16.55
C LEU A 169 -10.52 9.33 -16.01
N PRO A 170 -10.27 10.53 -16.55
CA PRO A 170 -9.19 11.37 -16.06
C PRO A 170 -9.51 11.87 -14.64
N ALA A 171 -8.56 11.69 -13.73
CA ALA A 171 -8.65 12.21 -12.37
C ALA A 171 -8.13 13.65 -12.30
N ALA A 172 -8.75 14.48 -11.46
CA ALA A 172 -8.26 15.81 -11.20
C ALA A 172 -7.03 15.77 -10.26
N MET A 173 -6.01 16.55 -10.59
CA MET A 173 -4.85 16.76 -9.73
C MET A 173 -5.21 17.53 -8.46
N SER A 174 -4.37 17.41 -7.42
CA SER A 174 -4.61 18.11 -6.15
C SER A 174 -4.82 19.62 -6.29
N PRO A 175 -4.09 20.36 -7.15
CA PRO A 175 -4.34 21.79 -7.37
C PRO A 175 -5.65 22.12 -8.11
N GLU A 176 -6.24 21.13 -8.78
CA GLU A 176 -7.46 21.31 -9.58
C GLU A 176 -8.75 21.07 -8.77
N ARG A 177 -8.62 20.73 -7.49
CA ARG A 177 -9.77 20.39 -6.65
C ARG A 177 -9.65 21.00 -5.27
N ASN A 178 -10.79 21.33 -4.68
CA ASN A 178 -10.86 21.66 -3.27
C ASN A 178 -10.75 20.36 -2.45
N SER A 179 -9.71 20.24 -1.65
CA SER A 179 -9.52 19.09 -0.78
C SER A 179 -8.78 19.47 0.48
N GLN A 180 -9.12 18.80 1.58
CA GLN A 180 -8.38 18.89 2.82
C GLN A 180 -7.46 17.69 2.95
N ARG A 181 -6.15 17.94 3.11
CA ARG A 181 -5.18 16.89 3.42
C ARG A 181 -5.12 16.73 4.94
N CYS A 182 -5.63 15.65 5.46
CA CYS A 182 -5.66 15.36 6.88
C CYS A 182 -4.91 14.08 7.27
N TRP A 183 -4.01 13.61 6.40
CA TRP A 183 -3.35 12.33 6.60
C TRP A 183 -1.82 12.49 6.66
N TRP A 184 -1.17 11.81 7.59
CA TRP A 184 0.27 11.63 7.75
C TRP A 184 1.13 12.88 8.04
N VAL A 185 0.60 14.06 7.98
CA VAL A 185 1.38 15.26 8.27
C VAL A 185 0.68 16.04 9.37
N PRO A 186 1.34 16.32 10.50
CA PRO A 186 0.80 17.26 11.46
C PRO A 186 0.64 18.60 10.75
N ASN A 187 -0.60 19.08 10.64
CA ASN A 187 -0.86 20.46 10.27
C ASN A 187 -0.30 21.36 11.38
N ARG A 188 0.89 21.88 11.16
CA ARG A 188 1.30 23.11 11.81
C ARG A 188 0.83 24.25 10.89
N THR A 189 -0.35 24.74 11.13
CA THR A 189 -0.76 26.08 10.73
C THR A 189 -0.20 27.07 11.69
#